data_6825eae942c852e678de53c9d43737d7
#
_entry.id   6825eae942c852e678de53c9d43737d7
#
_cell.length_a   1.000
_cell.length_b   1.000
_cell.length_c   1.000
_cell.angle_alpha   90.00
_cell.angle_beta   90.00
_cell.angle_gamma   90.00
#
_symmetry.space_group_name_H-M   'P 1'
#
loop_
_entity.id
_entity.type
_entity.pdbx_description
1 polymer ?
#
loop_
_entity_poly.entity_id
_entity_poly.type
_entity_poly.pdbx_seq_one_letter_code
_entity_poly.pdbx_strand_id
1 'polypeptide(L)'
;MNNILEVKNLSKKYNDFELKNVSFELPKGMILGFIGENGAGKTTTIKSILNIVNDYTGEINVFGMNNRKNDKAIKEDIGIVLDDMFFPEILNPKDINSIMKDIYVNWDSKLYFKYLKEFSLPQNNQIKTFSKGMRKKLEIATALSHHPKLLILDEPTSGLDPVARNEVIDIFQDFIQNEECSILLSSHITTDLEHIADYIVFINDGEILLSKTRDELLERYGIVKCTEKEFKKINGNDFIRYRKSKYEYEVLVENKKEFNKKYNINTIDKITLEDLMVMMIKGVR
;
A
#
# COMPACT_ATOMS: atom_id res chain seq x y z
N MET A 1 -9.82 -4.21 18.52
CA MET A 1 -8.77 -3.26 18.05
C MET A 1 -9.46 -2.01 17.56
N ASN A 2 -8.89 -0.85 17.76
CA ASN A 2 -9.49 0.40 17.27
C ASN A 2 -8.94 0.68 15.86
N ASN A 3 -9.79 0.65 14.84
CA ASN A 3 -9.37 0.87 13.45
C ASN A 3 -9.24 2.36 13.18
N ILE A 4 -8.15 2.77 12.54
CA ILE A 4 -7.94 4.15 12.08
C ILE A 4 -8.62 4.41 10.74
N LEU A 5 -8.76 3.36 9.92
CA LEU A 5 -9.44 3.38 8.64
C LEU A 5 -10.32 2.12 8.50
N GLU A 6 -11.56 2.32 8.08
CA GLU A 6 -12.48 1.24 7.71
C GLU A 6 -13.09 1.54 6.35
N VAL A 7 -12.97 0.59 5.43
CA VAL A 7 -13.60 0.62 4.10
C VAL A 7 -14.57 -0.55 4.03
N LYS A 8 -15.86 -0.27 3.78
CA LYS A 8 -16.92 -1.28 3.77
C LYS A 8 -17.72 -1.21 2.46
N ASN A 9 -17.66 -2.29 1.69
CA ASN A 9 -18.39 -2.50 0.44
C ASN A 9 -18.24 -1.34 -0.56
N LEU A 10 -17.02 -0.76 -0.63
CA LEU A 10 -16.73 0.31 -1.56
C LEU A 10 -16.87 -0.21 -2.99
N SER A 11 -17.78 0.40 -3.75
CA SER A 11 -17.95 0.10 -5.16
C SER A 11 -18.02 1.40 -5.97
N LYS A 12 -17.34 1.42 -7.10
CA LYS A 12 -17.28 2.56 -8.01
C LYS A 12 -17.16 2.07 -9.44
N LYS A 13 -18.07 2.51 -10.30
CA LYS A 13 -18.10 2.13 -11.70
C LYS A 13 -17.60 3.27 -12.59
N TYR A 14 -16.71 2.92 -13.53
CA TYR A 14 -16.29 3.70 -14.68
C TYR A 14 -16.72 2.98 -15.96
N ASN A 15 -16.44 3.56 -17.13
CA ASN A 15 -16.79 2.92 -18.40
C ASN A 15 -16.12 1.55 -18.59
N ASP A 16 -14.82 1.47 -18.29
CA ASP A 16 -13.97 0.30 -18.57
C ASP A 16 -13.42 -0.37 -17.31
N PHE A 17 -13.85 0.09 -16.12
CA PHE A 17 -13.34 -0.42 -14.84
C PHE A 17 -14.38 -0.28 -13.73
N GLU A 18 -14.39 -1.23 -12.79
CA GLU A 18 -15.26 -1.19 -11.63
C GLU A 18 -14.55 -1.69 -10.37
N LEU A 19 -14.59 -0.88 -9.29
CA LEU A 19 -14.34 -1.40 -7.95
C LEU A 19 -15.59 -2.13 -7.46
N LYS A 20 -15.43 -3.34 -6.93
CA LYS A 20 -16.54 -4.22 -6.56
C LYS A 20 -16.42 -4.65 -5.09
N ASN A 21 -17.27 -4.07 -4.25
CA ASN A 21 -17.39 -4.43 -2.83
C ASN A 21 -16.05 -4.47 -2.06
N VAL A 22 -15.13 -3.56 -2.36
CA VAL A 22 -13.83 -3.49 -1.70
C VAL A 22 -14.04 -3.20 -0.22
N SER A 23 -13.53 -4.11 0.63
CA SER A 23 -13.65 -4.01 2.09
C SER A 23 -12.34 -4.40 2.76
N PHE A 24 -11.82 -3.53 3.63
CA PHE A 24 -10.65 -3.78 4.46
C PHE A 24 -10.60 -2.80 5.63
N GLU A 25 -9.74 -3.11 6.59
CA GLU A 25 -9.54 -2.30 7.79
C GLU A 25 -8.04 -2.10 8.02
N LEU A 26 -7.68 -0.91 8.53
CA LEU A 26 -6.34 -0.62 9.02
C LEU A 26 -6.43 -0.37 10.53
N PRO A 27 -5.90 -1.28 11.36
CA PRO A 27 -5.79 -1.04 12.78
C PRO A 27 -4.84 0.13 13.08
N LYS A 28 -5.11 0.85 14.17
CA LYS A 28 -4.24 1.91 14.66
C LYS A 28 -2.87 1.34 15.04
N GLY A 29 -1.80 2.08 14.78
CA GLY A 29 -0.43 1.68 15.06
C GLY A 29 0.16 0.70 14.05
N MET A 30 -0.46 0.49 12.88
CA MET A 30 -0.04 -0.52 11.91
C MET A 30 0.20 0.06 10.52
N ILE A 31 0.98 -0.66 9.72
CA ILE A 31 1.21 -0.39 8.30
C ILE A 31 0.43 -1.40 7.47
N LEU A 32 -0.47 -0.91 6.61
CA LEU A 32 -1.17 -1.73 5.63
C LEU A 32 -0.55 -1.54 4.24
N GLY A 33 -0.01 -2.63 3.70
CA GLY A 33 0.43 -2.73 2.31
C GLY A 33 -0.75 -3.05 1.38
N PHE A 34 -1.05 -2.14 0.47
CA PHE A 34 -2.11 -2.30 -0.51
C PHE A 34 -1.51 -2.66 -1.87
N ILE A 35 -1.49 -3.96 -2.20
CA ILE A 35 -0.78 -4.54 -3.35
C ILE A 35 -1.73 -4.77 -4.51
N GLY A 36 -1.26 -4.55 -5.72
CA GLY A 36 -1.97 -4.90 -6.96
C GLY A 36 -1.24 -4.40 -8.20
N GLU A 37 -1.57 -4.96 -9.36
CA GLU A 37 -1.04 -4.47 -10.64
C GLU A 37 -1.52 -3.04 -10.94
N ASN A 38 -0.89 -2.41 -11.95
CA ASN A 38 -1.37 -1.14 -12.45
C ASN A 38 -2.79 -1.31 -13.04
N GLY A 39 -3.70 -0.40 -12.68
CA GLY A 39 -5.11 -0.52 -13.07
C GLY A 39 -5.96 -1.41 -12.16
N ALA A 40 -5.40 -2.11 -11.16
CA ALA A 40 -6.16 -2.99 -10.26
C ALA A 40 -7.18 -2.26 -9.36
N GLY A 41 -7.08 -0.92 -9.22
CA GLY A 41 -8.00 -0.11 -8.42
C GLY A 41 -7.40 0.55 -7.19
N LYS A 42 -6.08 0.45 -6.96
CA LYS A 42 -5.38 1.04 -5.81
C LYS A 42 -5.63 2.56 -5.70
N THR A 43 -5.26 3.31 -6.73
CA THR A 43 -5.42 4.77 -6.76
C THR A 43 -6.88 5.20 -6.68
N THR A 44 -7.81 4.45 -7.29
CA THR A 44 -9.25 4.74 -7.17
C THR A 44 -9.74 4.56 -5.73
N THR A 45 -9.32 3.49 -5.06
CA THR A 45 -9.63 3.25 -3.64
C THR A 45 -9.07 4.37 -2.77
N ILE A 46 -7.80 4.74 -2.94
CA ILE A 46 -7.16 5.86 -2.21
C ILE A 46 -7.89 7.18 -2.46
N LYS A 47 -8.20 7.51 -3.71
CA LYS A 47 -8.96 8.74 -4.04
C LYS A 47 -10.37 8.75 -3.45
N SER A 48 -11.00 7.59 -3.28
CA SER A 48 -12.29 7.47 -2.60
C SER A 48 -12.16 7.68 -1.08
N ILE A 49 -11.10 7.13 -0.46
CA ILE A 49 -10.79 7.36 0.97
C ILE A 49 -10.59 8.86 1.23
N LEU A 50 -9.86 9.54 0.36
CA LEU A 50 -9.57 10.98 0.44
C LEU A 50 -10.76 11.87 0.01
N ASN A 51 -11.91 11.27 -0.32
CA ASN A 51 -13.10 11.98 -0.83
C ASN A 51 -12.82 12.88 -2.05
N ILE A 52 -11.78 12.54 -2.83
CA ILE A 52 -11.50 13.15 -4.14
C ILE A 52 -12.47 12.56 -5.18
N VAL A 53 -12.71 11.25 -5.11
CA VAL A 53 -13.78 10.56 -5.83
C VAL A 53 -14.90 10.34 -4.80
N ASN A 54 -16.05 10.97 -5.01
CA ASN A 54 -17.16 10.99 -4.03
C ASN A 54 -18.44 10.27 -4.50
N ASP A 55 -18.53 9.88 -5.77
CA ASP A 55 -19.66 9.19 -6.39
C ASP A 55 -19.46 7.65 -6.37
N TYR A 56 -19.24 7.10 -5.19
CA TYR A 56 -19.14 5.66 -4.93
C TYR A 56 -20.27 5.19 -3.99
N THR A 57 -20.52 3.88 -3.94
CA THR A 57 -21.35 3.23 -2.93
C THR A 57 -20.50 2.59 -1.84
N GLY A 58 -21.13 2.25 -0.70
CA GLY A 58 -20.42 1.75 0.46
C GLY A 58 -20.08 2.86 1.46
N GLU A 59 -19.31 2.51 2.48
CA GLU A 59 -18.98 3.37 3.60
C GLU A 59 -17.48 3.41 3.85
N ILE A 60 -16.95 4.60 4.10
CA ILE A 60 -15.54 4.82 4.47
C ILE A 60 -15.52 5.67 5.73
N ASN A 61 -14.89 5.13 6.78
CA ASN A 61 -14.67 5.82 8.04
C ASN A 61 -13.18 5.96 8.29
N VAL A 62 -12.74 7.20 8.61
CA VAL A 62 -11.37 7.52 9.00
C VAL A 62 -11.43 8.16 10.36
N PHE A 63 -10.60 7.70 11.31
CA PHE A 63 -10.65 8.14 12.72
C PHE A 63 -12.05 7.95 13.36
N GLY A 64 -12.81 6.94 12.92
CA GLY A 64 -14.20 6.73 13.33
C GLY A 64 -15.22 7.73 12.73
N MET A 65 -14.80 8.62 11.85
CA MET A 65 -15.64 9.62 11.19
C MET A 65 -15.89 9.27 9.73
N ASN A 66 -17.13 9.44 9.27
CA ASN A 66 -17.46 9.24 7.86
C ASN A 66 -16.76 10.29 6.99
N ASN A 67 -16.03 9.82 5.95
CA ASN A 67 -15.14 10.67 5.14
C ASN A 67 -15.89 11.74 4.31
N ARG A 68 -17.14 11.50 3.91
CA ARG A 68 -17.93 12.49 3.15
C ARG A 68 -18.48 13.61 4.04
N LYS A 69 -18.83 13.26 5.30
CA LYS A 69 -19.45 14.22 6.22
C LYS A 69 -18.42 15.06 6.96
N ASN A 70 -17.22 14.55 7.15
CA ASN A 70 -16.17 15.15 8.00
C ASN A 70 -14.87 15.42 7.22
N ASP A 71 -14.96 15.64 5.91
CA ASP A 71 -13.81 15.72 4.98
C ASP A 71 -12.69 16.65 5.49
N LYS A 72 -13.03 17.88 5.89
CA LYS A 72 -12.06 18.86 6.38
C LYS A 72 -11.36 18.39 7.66
N ALA A 73 -12.11 17.92 8.66
CA ALA A 73 -11.55 17.47 9.92
C ALA A 73 -10.64 16.24 9.76
N ILE A 74 -11.01 15.34 8.87
CA ILE A 74 -10.22 14.14 8.56
C ILE A 74 -8.91 14.53 7.85
N LYS A 75 -8.97 15.42 6.87
CA LYS A 75 -7.78 15.85 6.09
C LYS A 75 -6.76 16.62 6.91
N GLU A 76 -7.14 17.23 8.02
CA GLU A 76 -6.22 17.90 8.93
C GLU A 76 -5.20 16.93 9.56
N ASP A 77 -5.61 15.68 9.80
CA ASP A 77 -4.78 14.63 10.43
C ASP A 77 -4.25 13.58 9.41
N ILE A 78 -4.39 13.81 8.09
CA ILE A 78 -3.87 12.91 7.05
C ILE A 78 -2.69 13.55 6.31
N GLY A 79 -1.56 12.85 6.28
CA GLY A 79 -0.46 13.13 5.36
C GLY A 79 -0.64 12.36 4.04
N ILE A 80 -0.50 13.04 2.92
CA ILE A 80 -0.81 12.48 1.59
C ILE A 80 0.40 12.59 0.69
N VAL A 81 0.76 11.46 0.06
CA VAL A 81 1.70 11.41 -1.08
C VAL A 81 1.03 10.60 -2.17
N LEU A 82 0.79 11.21 -3.33
CA LEU A 82 0.20 10.52 -4.48
C LEU A 82 1.24 10.31 -5.59
N ASP A 83 0.89 9.50 -6.60
CA ASP A 83 1.82 9.21 -7.70
C ASP A 83 2.15 10.47 -8.52
N ASP A 84 1.16 11.32 -8.75
CA ASP A 84 1.33 12.62 -9.42
C ASP A 84 1.54 13.74 -8.41
N MET A 85 2.57 14.55 -8.64
CA MET A 85 2.88 15.72 -7.80
C MET A 85 1.86 16.83 -7.99
N PHE A 86 1.33 17.37 -6.88
CA PHE A 86 0.31 18.43 -6.90
C PHE A 86 0.86 19.85 -6.85
N PHE A 87 2.14 20.04 -6.55
CA PHE A 87 2.69 21.38 -6.44
C PHE A 87 3.02 21.98 -7.80
N PRO A 88 2.58 23.24 -8.08
CA PRO A 88 2.98 23.93 -9.27
C PRO A 88 4.50 24.01 -9.41
N GLU A 89 5.01 23.70 -10.59
CA GLU A 89 6.45 23.58 -10.84
C GLU A 89 7.24 24.89 -10.69
N ILE A 90 6.55 26.04 -10.68
CA ILE A 90 7.14 27.37 -10.47
C ILE A 90 7.48 27.67 -9.02
N LEU A 91 6.85 26.95 -8.07
CA LEU A 91 7.10 27.11 -6.65
C LEU A 91 8.47 26.56 -6.25
N ASN A 92 9.00 27.06 -5.14
CA ASN A 92 10.13 26.48 -4.45
C ASN A 92 9.70 25.98 -3.05
N PRO A 93 10.52 25.21 -2.33
CA PRO A 93 10.15 24.69 -1.02
C PRO A 93 9.79 25.76 0.02
N LYS A 94 10.34 26.98 -0.04
CA LYS A 94 9.93 28.06 0.87
C LYS A 94 8.52 28.56 0.57
N ASP A 95 8.15 28.63 -0.71
CA ASP A 95 6.79 29.00 -1.11
C ASP A 95 5.78 27.95 -0.59
N ILE A 96 6.12 26.65 -0.73
CA ILE A 96 5.30 25.56 -0.17
C ILE A 96 5.15 25.72 1.34
N ASN A 97 6.22 25.97 2.10
CA ASN A 97 6.13 26.19 3.53
C ASN A 97 5.14 27.32 3.87
N SER A 98 5.17 28.42 3.12
CA SER A 98 4.28 29.55 3.35
C SER A 98 2.81 29.16 3.09
N ILE A 99 2.55 28.47 1.99
CA ILE A 99 1.20 27.98 1.63
C ILE A 99 0.66 26.98 2.67
N MET A 100 1.47 25.99 3.04
CA MET A 100 1.04 24.94 3.95
C MET A 100 0.78 25.45 5.36
N LYS A 101 1.51 26.47 5.80
CA LYS A 101 1.28 27.16 7.08
C LYS A 101 -0.10 27.81 7.15
N ASP A 102 -0.65 28.23 6.02
CA ASP A 102 -1.99 28.84 5.97
C ASP A 102 -3.10 27.78 5.82
N ILE A 103 -2.73 26.54 5.39
CA ILE A 103 -3.68 25.44 5.19
C ILE A 103 -3.83 24.60 6.46
N TYR A 104 -2.73 24.17 7.08
CA TYR A 104 -2.73 23.26 8.22
C TYR A 104 -2.54 24.00 9.55
N VAL A 105 -3.43 23.75 10.50
CA VAL A 105 -3.35 24.37 11.84
C VAL A 105 -2.08 23.95 12.59
N ASN A 106 -1.70 22.66 12.43
CA ASN A 106 -0.54 22.08 13.13
C ASN A 106 0.74 22.08 12.28
N TRP A 107 0.84 22.98 11.28
CA TRP A 107 2.03 23.04 10.44
C TRP A 107 3.29 23.40 11.23
N ASP A 108 4.31 22.55 11.13
CA ASP A 108 5.63 22.76 11.75
C ASP A 108 6.70 23.12 10.70
N SER A 109 6.92 24.42 10.51
CA SER A 109 7.96 24.90 9.59
C SER A 109 9.37 24.44 9.98
N LYS A 110 9.66 24.25 11.29
CA LYS A 110 10.99 23.78 11.72
C LYS A 110 11.22 22.35 11.31
N LEU A 111 10.22 21.50 11.51
CA LEU A 111 10.24 20.10 11.08
C LEU A 111 10.34 20.00 9.56
N TYR A 112 9.59 20.82 8.82
CA TYR A 112 9.67 20.87 7.37
C TYR A 112 11.09 21.18 6.87
N PHE A 113 11.70 22.25 7.36
CA PHE A 113 13.07 22.61 6.97
C PHE A 113 14.12 21.60 7.46
N LYS A 114 13.86 20.88 8.57
CA LYS A 114 14.69 19.76 9.00
C LYS A 114 14.68 18.65 7.95
N TYR A 115 13.48 18.22 7.48
CA TYR A 115 13.39 17.21 6.42
C TYR A 115 14.02 17.67 5.10
N LEU A 116 13.85 18.94 4.69
CA LEU A 116 14.51 19.43 3.50
C LEU A 116 16.04 19.31 3.59
N LYS A 117 16.61 19.56 4.77
CA LYS A 117 18.04 19.40 5.01
C LYS A 117 18.47 17.93 5.00
N GLU A 118 17.75 17.05 5.66
CA GLU A 118 18.01 15.60 5.68
C GLU A 118 17.94 15.00 4.28
N PHE A 119 16.98 15.40 3.48
CA PHE A 119 16.84 14.99 2.08
C PHE A 119 17.77 15.72 1.11
N SER A 120 18.60 16.65 1.59
CA SER A 120 19.50 17.47 0.76
C SER A 120 18.75 18.25 -0.33
N LEU A 121 17.53 18.74 -0.05
CA LEU A 121 16.71 19.46 -1.00
C LEU A 121 17.01 20.97 -0.99
N PRO A 122 17.26 21.59 -2.16
CA PRO A 122 17.54 23.02 -2.26
C PRO A 122 16.29 23.84 -2.00
N GLN A 123 16.32 24.72 -1.00
CA GLN A 123 15.14 25.45 -0.53
C GLN A 123 14.64 26.57 -1.45
N ASN A 124 15.53 27.11 -2.31
CA ASN A 124 15.25 28.26 -3.16
C ASN A 124 15.06 27.89 -4.63
N ASN A 125 15.31 26.65 -5.03
CA ASN A 125 15.21 26.23 -6.42
C ASN A 125 13.77 25.87 -6.74
N GLN A 126 13.32 26.22 -7.94
CA GLN A 126 11.99 25.85 -8.41
C GLN A 126 11.86 24.34 -8.60
N ILE A 127 10.69 23.80 -8.28
CA ILE A 127 10.38 22.36 -8.36
C ILE A 127 10.60 21.80 -9.75
N LYS A 128 10.42 22.59 -10.82
CA LYS A 128 10.72 22.15 -12.19
C LYS A 128 12.15 21.66 -12.39
N THR A 129 13.10 22.11 -11.53
CA THR A 129 14.50 21.70 -11.59
C THR A 129 14.77 20.41 -10.76
N PHE A 130 13.78 19.92 -10.02
CA PHE A 130 13.93 18.73 -9.18
C PHE A 130 13.82 17.46 -10.02
N SER A 131 14.68 16.49 -9.72
CA SER A 131 14.52 15.12 -10.20
C SER A 131 13.22 14.49 -9.65
N LYS A 132 12.75 13.39 -10.24
CA LYS A 132 11.58 12.65 -9.74
C LYS A 132 11.77 12.29 -8.25
N GLY A 133 12.94 11.80 -7.86
CA GLY A 133 13.26 11.46 -6.48
C GLY A 133 13.23 12.68 -5.54
N MET A 134 13.77 13.82 -5.96
CA MET A 134 13.70 15.06 -5.16
C MET A 134 12.27 15.54 -4.98
N ARG A 135 11.43 15.43 -6.00
CA ARG A 135 10.00 15.77 -5.93
C ARG A 135 9.29 14.88 -4.91
N LYS A 136 9.52 13.56 -4.96
CA LYS A 136 8.93 12.60 -4.03
C LYS A 136 9.37 12.84 -2.58
N LYS A 137 10.65 13.10 -2.35
CA LYS A 137 11.18 13.50 -1.01
C LYS A 137 10.53 14.79 -0.51
N LEU A 138 10.28 15.77 -1.39
CA LEU A 138 9.59 17.02 -1.04
C LEU A 138 8.13 16.77 -0.62
N GLU A 139 7.41 15.91 -1.33
CA GLU A 139 6.04 15.52 -0.97
C GLU A 139 6.01 14.84 0.40
N ILE A 140 6.93 13.91 0.66
CA ILE A 140 7.03 13.22 1.95
C ILE A 140 7.35 14.22 3.07
N ALA A 141 8.32 15.11 2.88
CA ALA A 141 8.63 16.17 3.84
C ALA A 141 7.40 17.03 4.16
N THR A 142 6.61 17.37 3.13
CA THR A 142 5.39 18.16 3.29
C THR A 142 4.31 17.37 4.04
N ALA A 143 4.10 16.10 3.66
CA ALA A 143 3.09 15.24 4.27
C ALA A 143 3.34 14.98 5.77
N LEU A 144 4.60 14.96 6.21
CA LEU A 144 4.98 14.71 7.59
C LEU A 144 4.94 15.96 8.48
N SER A 145 5.02 17.16 7.88
CA SER A 145 5.30 18.39 8.62
C SER A 145 4.11 19.03 9.32
N HIS A 146 2.91 18.44 9.22
CA HIS A 146 1.74 18.87 10.01
C HIS A 146 1.33 17.85 11.08
N HIS A 147 2.23 16.89 11.41
CA HIS A 147 2.03 15.86 12.42
C HIS A 147 0.79 14.98 12.17
N PRO A 148 0.64 14.37 10.99
CA PRO A 148 -0.52 13.55 10.68
C PRO A 148 -0.59 12.30 11.58
N LYS A 149 -1.79 11.75 11.76
CA LYS A 149 -2.01 10.46 12.42
C LYS A 149 -2.10 9.30 11.41
N LEU A 150 -2.45 9.61 10.17
CA LEU A 150 -2.52 8.63 9.08
C LEU A 150 -1.74 9.13 7.88
N LEU A 151 -0.78 8.35 7.40
CA LEU A 151 -0.17 8.56 6.09
C LEU A 151 -0.89 7.72 5.04
N ILE A 152 -1.27 8.35 3.94
CA ILE A 152 -1.80 7.68 2.74
C ILE A 152 -0.83 7.91 1.60
N LEU A 153 -0.17 6.83 1.17
CA LEU A 153 0.96 6.87 0.26
C LEU A 153 0.64 6.02 -0.98
N ASP A 154 0.53 6.66 -2.14
CA ASP A 154 0.33 5.97 -3.42
C ASP A 154 1.66 5.92 -4.19
N GLU A 155 2.25 4.71 -4.27
CA GLU A 155 3.52 4.44 -4.95
C GLU A 155 4.69 5.35 -4.51
N PRO A 156 4.94 5.57 -3.18
CA PRO A 156 5.87 6.59 -2.70
C PRO A 156 7.34 6.30 -3.03
N THR A 157 7.70 5.06 -3.31
CA THR A 157 9.07 4.61 -3.62
C THR A 157 9.31 4.41 -5.12
N SER A 158 8.25 4.54 -5.93
CA SER A 158 8.33 4.32 -7.37
C SER A 158 9.26 5.32 -8.06
N GLY A 159 10.27 4.79 -8.80
CA GLY A 159 11.24 5.60 -9.52
C GLY A 159 12.31 6.24 -8.65
N LEU A 160 12.44 5.84 -7.38
CA LEU A 160 13.60 6.13 -6.55
C LEU A 160 14.72 5.12 -6.82
N ASP A 161 15.97 5.58 -6.71
CA ASP A 161 17.11 4.68 -6.64
C ASP A 161 17.10 3.90 -5.30
N PRO A 162 17.84 2.79 -5.17
CA PRO A 162 17.82 1.95 -3.98
C PRO A 162 18.20 2.69 -2.67
N VAL A 163 19.09 3.67 -2.72
CA VAL A 163 19.51 4.42 -1.53
C VAL A 163 18.39 5.34 -1.07
N ALA A 164 17.85 6.15 -1.99
CA ALA A 164 16.73 7.04 -1.69
C ALA A 164 15.47 6.28 -1.23
N ARG A 165 15.26 5.07 -1.78
CA ARG A 165 14.17 4.18 -1.35
C ARG A 165 14.32 3.76 0.11
N ASN A 166 15.50 3.28 0.50
CA ASN A 166 15.77 2.87 1.89
C ASN A 166 15.60 4.05 2.86
N GLU A 167 16.12 5.24 2.52
CA GLU A 167 15.92 6.45 3.33
C GLU A 167 14.45 6.77 3.57
N VAL A 168 13.60 6.60 2.55
CA VAL A 168 12.15 6.81 2.67
C VAL A 168 11.49 5.73 3.54
N ILE A 169 11.89 4.48 3.38
CA ILE A 169 11.40 3.36 4.20
C ILE A 169 11.76 3.56 5.69
N ASP A 170 12.99 3.98 5.98
CA ASP A 170 13.43 4.27 7.35
C ASP A 170 12.57 5.37 7.99
N ILE A 171 12.21 6.43 7.24
CA ILE A 171 11.32 7.47 7.73
C ILE A 171 9.92 6.93 8.03
N PHE A 172 9.40 6.02 7.22
CA PHE A 172 8.10 5.40 7.51
C PHE A 172 8.17 4.51 8.75
N GLN A 173 9.27 3.80 8.97
CA GLN A 173 9.50 3.04 10.19
C GLN A 173 9.61 3.95 11.43
N ASP A 174 10.30 5.09 11.31
CA ASP A 174 10.35 6.08 12.39
C ASP A 174 8.97 6.68 12.70
N PHE A 175 8.19 6.99 11.67
CA PHE A 175 6.84 7.54 11.83
C PHE A 175 5.91 6.60 12.61
N ILE A 176 5.99 5.28 12.35
CA ILE A 176 5.15 4.28 13.00
C ILE A 176 5.58 3.94 14.43
N GLN A 177 6.75 4.40 14.92
CA GLN A 177 7.15 4.25 16.32
C GLN A 177 6.15 4.93 17.27
N ASN A 178 5.41 5.92 16.78
CA ASN A 178 4.27 6.45 17.50
C ASN A 178 3.04 5.57 17.23
N GLU A 179 2.62 4.76 18.22
CA GLU A 179 1.47 3.84 18.14
C GLU A 179 0.13 4.53 17.82
N GLU A 180 0.08 5.88 17.91
CA GLU A 180 -1.09 6.66 17.48
C GLU A 180 -1.14 6.85 15.96
N CYS A 181 -0.04 6.60 15.25
CA CYS A 181 0.11 6.79 13.81
C CYS A 181 -0.06 5.49 13.04
N SER A 182 -0.53 5.58 11.79
CA SER A 182 -0.67 4.43 10.89
C SER A 182 -0.35 4.80 9.46
N ILE A 183 -0.08 3.82 8.62
CA ILE A 183 0.26 4.03 7.21
C ILE A 183 -0.59 3.13 6.33
N LEU A 184 -1.25 3.70 5.32
CA LEU A 184 -1.76 2.99 4.15
C LEU A 184 -0.77 3.21 3.01
N LEU A 185 -0.07 2.18 2.60
CA LEU A 185 0.96 2.22 1.57
C LEU A 185 0.57 1.37 0.38
N SER A 186 0.26 1.99 -0.77
CA SER A 186 0.10 1.25 -2.01
C SER A 186 1.45 1.06 -2.70
N SER A 187 1.69 -0.14 -3.21
CA SER A 187 2.88 -0.42 -4.00
C SER A 187 2.66 -1.62 -4.93
N HIS A 188 3.33 -1.60 -6.07
CA HIS A 188 3.56 -2.78 -6.90
C HIS A 188 4.93 -3.42 -6.61
N ILE A 189 5.76 -2.77 -5.79
CA ILE A 189 7.08 -3.26 -5.35
C ILE A 189 6.89 -4.03 -4.04
N THR A 190 6.76 -5.33 -4.14
CA THR A 190 6.45 -6.22 -3.02
C THR A 190 7.53 -6.26 -1.96
N THR A 191 8.81 -6.11 -2.34
CA THR A 191 9.94 -6.10 -1.42
C THR A 191 9.86 -5.00 -0.36
N ASP A 192 9.38 -3.80 -0.71
CA ASP A 192 9.22 -2.70 0.25
C ASP A 192 8.20 -3.10 1.32
N LEU A 193 7.09 -3.71 0.90
CA LEU A 193 6.02 -4.12 1.79
C LEU A 193 6.40 -5.32 2.65
N GLU A 194 7.23 -6.25 2.15
CA GLU A 194 7.77 -7.34 2.96
C GLU A 194 8.60 -6.84 4.14
N HIS A 195 9.25 -5.69 3.99
CA HIS A 195 10.07 -5.11 5.05
C HIS A 195 9.27 -4.37 6.13
N ILE A 196 8.19 -3.66 5.74
CA ILE A 196 7.54 -2.72 6.67
C ILE A 196 6.07 -2.98 6.95
N ALA A 197 5.34 -3.71 6.08
CA ALA A 197 3.90 -3.89 6.27
C ALA A 197 3.58 -4.94 7.33
N ASP A 198 2.57 -4.67 8.17
CA ASP A 198 2.00 -5.60 9.13
C ASP A 198 0.83 -6.37 8.51
N TYR A 199 0.03 -5.69 7.69
CA TYR A 199 -1.11 -6.23 6.97
C TYR A 199 -0.91 -6.09 5.47
N ILE A 200 -1.39 -7.08 4.73
CA ILE A 200 -1.37 -7.07 3.27
C ILE A 200 -2.81 -7.21 2.77
N VAL A 201 -3.22 -6.27 1.94
CA VAL A 201 -4.45 -6.34 1.17
C VAL A 201 -4.07 -6.40 -0.31
N PHE A 202 -4.52 -7.48 -0.96
CA PHE A 202 -4.24 -7.71 -2.37
C PHE A 202 -5.50 -7.45 -3.20
N ILE A 203 -5.42 -6.46 -4.10
CA ILE A 203 -6.50 -6.09 -5.02
C ILE A 203 -6.14 -6.47 -6.46
N ASN A 204 -7.10 -7.03 -7.20
CA ASN A 204 -6.98 -7.28 -8.63
C ASN A 204 -8.34 -7.09 -9.30
N ASP A 205 -8.37 -6.47 -10.48
CA ASP A 205 -9.59 -6.21 -11.26
C ASP A 205 -10.74 -5.62 -10.43
N GLY A 206 -10.40 -4.72 -9.50
CA GLY A 206 -11.35 -4.04 -8.64
C GLY A 206 -11.89 -4.86 -7.47
N GLU A 207 -11.37 -6.04 -7.20
CA GLU A 207 -11.81 -6.94 -6.12
C GLU A 207 -10.66 -7.26 -5.16
N ILE A 208 -10.97 -7.38 -3.86
CA ILE A 208 -10.00 -7.87 -2.87
C ILE A 208 -9.91 -9.38 -2.99
N LEU A 209 -8.71 -9.86 -3.35
CA LEU A 209 -8.44 -11.30 -3.42
C LEU A 209 -7.98 -11.87 -2.09
N LEU A 210 -7.32 -11.03 -1.26
CA LEU A 210 -6.72 -11.45 -0.01
C LEU A 210 -6.61 -10.24 0.95
N SER A 211 -6.85 -10.49 2.24
CA SER A 211 -6.59 -9.53 3.33
C SER A 211 -6.12 -10.31 4.55
N LYS A 212 -4.84 -10.23 4.89
CA LYS A 212 -4.18 -11.04 5.93
C LYS A 212 -3.00 -10.28 6.55
N THR A 213 -2.55 -10.71 7.73
CA THR A 213 -1.26 -10.25 8.24
C THR A 213 -0.12 -10.80 7.39
N ARG A 214 0.96 -10.03 7.26
CA ARG A 214 2.16 -10.46 6.53
C ARG A 214 2.69 -11.79 7.10
N ASP A 215 2.75 -11.91 8.42
CA ASP A 215 3.28 -13.10 9.08
C ASP A 215 2.40 -14.33 8.79
N GLU A 216 1.06 -14.19 8.82
CA GLU A 216 0.16 -15.27 8.43
C GLU A 216 0.42 -15.74 6.99
N LEU A 217 0.65 -14.80 6.07
CA LEU A 217 0.96 -15.12 4.68
C LEU A 217 2.27 -15.89 4.54
N LEU A 218 3.34 -15.38 5.14
CA LEU A 218 4.67 -15.99 5.01
C LEU A 218 4.79 -17.33 5.77
N GLU A 219 4.05 -17.50 6.87
CA GLU A 219 4.11 -18.74 7.67
C GLU A 219 3.22 -19.86 7.13
N ARG A 220 2.00 -19.53 6.69
CA ARG A 220 1.00 -20.53 6.31
C ARG A 220 1.02 -20.88 4.83
N TYR A 221 1.24 -19.90 3.96
CA TYR A 221 1.21 -20.11 2.52
C TYR A 221 2.51 -20.69 2.01
N GLY A 222 2.44 -21.40 0.89
CA GLY A 222 3.60 -21.98 0.23
C GLY A 222 3.31 -22.35 -1.21
N ILE A 223 4.38 -22.44 -2.01
CA ILE A 223 4.31 -22.96 -3.37
C ILE A 223 4.88 -24.37 -3.38
N VAL A 224 4.05 -25.31 -3.76
CA VAL A 224 4.40 -26.71 -3.96
C VAL A 224 4.81 -26.91 -5.40
N LYS A 225 6.03 -27.39 -5.62
CA LYS A 225 6.48 -27.83 -6.95
C LYS A 225 6.30 -29.32 -7.06
N CYS A 226 5.56 -29.76 -8.06
CA CYS A 226 5.25 -31.16 -8.26
C CYS A 226 5.16 -31.55 -9.74
N THR A 227 5.35 -32.84 -10.02
CA THR A 227 5.17 -33.42 -11.34
C THR A 227 3.69 -33.48 -11.71
N GLU A 228 3.39 -33.67 -13.00
CA GLU A 228 2.00 -33.88 -13.45
C GLU A 228 1.33 -35.10 -12.78
N LYS A 229 2.08 -36.16 -12.48
CA LYS A 229 1.57 -37.38 -11.81
C LYS A 229 1.19 -37.08 -10.35
N GLU A 230 1.96 -36.23 -9.67
CA GLU A 230 1.68 -35.82 -8.30
C GLU A 230 0.51 -34.82 -8.26
N PHE A 231 0.49 -33.86 -9.19
CA PHE A 231 -0.59 -32.88 -9.29
C PHE A 231 -1.97 -33.55 -9.47
N LYS A 232 -2.06 -34.60 -10.33
CA LYS A 232 -3.31 -35.36 -10.53
C LYS A 232 -3.84 -36.07 -9.28
N LYS A 233 -3.02 -36.23 -8.23
CA LYS A 233 -3.43 -36.80 -6.94
C LYS A 233 -3.92 -35.76 -5.96
N ILE A 234 -3.66 -34.46 -6.21
CA ILE A 234 -4.05 -33.36 -5.34
C ILE A 234 -5.54 -33.08 -5.56
N ASN A 235 -6.30 -33.02 -4.47
CA ASN A 235 -7.71 -32.63 -4.53
C ASN A 235 -7.83 -31.12 -4.83
N GLY A 236 -8.72 -30.74 -5.74
CA GLY A 236 -8.93 -29.36 -6.13
C GLY A 236 -9.32 -28.40 -5.00
N ASN A 237 -9.83 -28.91 -3.86
CA ASN A 237 -10.16 -28.12 -2.69
C ASN A 237 -8.96 -27.87 -1.75
N ASP A 238 -7.83 -28.53 -1.97
CA ASP A 238 -6.65 -28.41 -1.10
C ASP A 238 -5.63 -27.38 -1.60
N PHE A 239 -5.90 -26.70 -2.68
CA PHE A 239 -5.08 -25.62 -3.19
C PHE A 239 -5.93 -24.41 -3.61
N ILE A 240 -5.28 -23.24 -3.68
CA ILE A 240 -5.94 -21.99 -4.06
C ILE A 240 -5.88 -21.80 -5.58
N ARG A 241 -4.68 -21.92 -6.15
CA ARG A 241 -4.41 -21.79 -7.59
C ARG A 241 -3.22 -22.65 -7.98
N TYR A 242 -3.10 -22.94 -9.27
CA TYR A 242 -1.92 -23.59 -9.81
C TYR A 242 -1.45 -22.92 -11.10
N ARG A 243 -0.19 -23.12 -11.43
CA ARG A 243 0.40 -22.73 -12.71
C ARG A 243 1.18 -23.91 -13.29
N LYS A 244 0.96 -24.19 -14.56
CA LYS A 244 1.73 -25.20 -15.28
C LYS A 244 2.93 -24.53 -15.94
N SER A 245 4.13 -24.91 -15.56
CA SER A 245 5.36 -24.57 -16.28
C SER A 245 5.72 -25.67 -17.31
N LYS A 246 6.83 -25.51 -18.03
CA LYS A 246 7.25 -26.47 -19.03
C LYS A 246 7.52 -27.86 -18.44
N TYR A 247 7.95 -27.96 -17.20
CA TYR A 247 8.45 -29.20 -16.58
C TYR A 247 7.71 -29.61 -15.31
N GLU A 248 7.02 -28.67 -14.65
CA GLU A 248 6.41 -28.89 -13.34
C GLU A 248 5.12 -28.10 -13.17
N TYR A 249 4.36 -28.42 -12.14
CA TYR A 249 3.23 -27.67 -11.64
C TYR A 249 3.66 -26.95 -10.39
N GLU A 250 3.36 -25.65 -10.33
CA GLU A 250 3.46 -24.81 -9.15
C GLU A 250 2.06 -24.67 -8.56
N VAL A 251 1.89 -25.04 -7.31
CA VAL A 251 0.58 -25.09 -6.65
C VAL A 251 0.61 -24.23 -5.40
N LEU A 252 -0.20 -23.18 -5.36
CA LEU A 252 -0.36 -22.28 -4.20
C LEU A 252 -1.28 -22.93 -3.18
N VAL A 253 -0.78 -23.15 -1.97
CA VAL A 253 -1.50 -23.74 -0.85
C VAL A 253 -1.57 -22.78 0.33
N GLU A 254 -2.71 -22.75 1.06
CA GLU A 254 -2.88 -21.88 2.23
C GLU A 254 -2.22 -22.48 3.48
N ASN A 255 -2.29 -23.78 3.68
CA ASN A 255 -1.72 -24.45 4.85
C ASN A 255 -0.64 -25.44 4.44
N LYS A 256 0.58 -24.95 4.24
CA LYS A 256 1.71 -25.78 3.79
C LYS A 256 2.03 -26.94 4.72
N LYS A 257 1.79 -26.81 6.04
CA LYS A 257 2.06 -27.87 7.02
C LYS A 257 1.06 -29.03 6.88
N GLU A 258 -0.24 -28.73 6.76
CA GLU A 258 -1.29 -29.73 6.57
C GLU A 258 -1.18 -30.39 5.19
N PHE A 259 -0.92 -29.59 4.18
CA PHE A 259 -0.73 -30.08 2.82
C PHE A 259 0.43 -31.10 2.74
N ASN A 260 1.57 -30.78 3.38
CA ASN A 260 2.71 -31.70 3.43
C ASN A 260 2.36 -33.01 4.14
N LYS A 261 1.64 -32.95 5.27
CA LYS A 261 1.20 -34.16 5.98
C LYS A 261 0.29 -35.04 5.12
N LYS A 262 -0.60 -34.42 4.32
CA LYS A 262 -1.59 -35.12 3.50
C LYS A 262 -1.00 -35.76 2.26
N TYR A 263 -0.09 -35.07 1.57
CA TYR A 263 0.41 -35.50 0.26
C TYR A 263 1.86 -35.99 0.28
N ASN A 264 2.56 -35.83 1.41
CA ASN A 264 3.97 -36.24 1.59
C ASN A 264 4.90 -35.64 0.50
N ILE A 265 4.64 -34.37 0.13
CA ILE A 265 5.43 -33.63 -0.88
C ILE A 265 6.37 -32.69 -0.11
N ASN A 266 7.67 -33.00 -0.13
CA ASN A 266 8.67 -32.30 0.67
C ASN A 266 9.18 -31.00 0.04
N THR A 267 8.84 -30.72 -1.22
CA THR A 267 9.29 -29.54 -1.97
C THR A 267 8.28 -28.40 -1.85
N ILE A 268 8.23 -27.78 -0.66
CA ILE A 268 7.40 -26.59 -0.43
C ILE A 268 8.36 -25.41 -0.19
N ASP A 269 8.43 -24.53 -1.16
CA ASP A 269 9.25 -23.33 -1.08
C ASP A 269 8.61 -22.30 -0.12
N LYS A 270 9.46 -21.52 0.54
CA LYS A 270 9.00 -20.31 1.23
C LYS A 270 8.45 -19.36 0.17
N ILE A 271 7.29 -18.80 0.45
CA ILE A 271 6.64 -17.84 -0.45
C ILE A 271 7.11 -16.43 -0.13
N THR A 272 7.31 -15.63 -1.18
CA THR A 272 7.44 -14.17 -1.10
C THR A 272 6.10 -13.51 -1.44
N LEU A 273 5.93 -12.23 -1.11
CA LEU A 273 4.73 -11.51 -1.56
C LEU A 273 4.68 -11.40 -3.09
N GLU A 274 5.84 -11.37 -3.76
CA GLU A 274 5.91 -11.40 -5.22
C GLU A 274 5.38 -12.70 -5.80
N ASP A 275 5.83 -13.83 -5.26
CA ASP A 275 5.35 -15.16 -5.67
C ASP A 275 3.84 -15.29 -5.46
N LEU A 276 3.35 -14.83 -4.29
CA LEU A 276 1.93 -14.83 -3.99
C LEU A 276 1.14 -14.01 -5.00
N MET A 277 1.61 -12.79 -5.31
CA MET A 277 0.99 -11.91 -6.30
C MET A 277 0.93 -12.59 -7.68
N VAL A 278 2.05 -13.15 -8.15
CA VAL A 278 2.12 -13.85 -9.44
C VAL A 278 1.16 -15.03 -9.48
N MET A 279 1.10 -15.84 -8.41
CA MET A 279 0.20 -17.00 -8.35
C MET A 279 -1.27 -16.57 -8.29
N MET A 280 -1.60 -15.50 -7.57
CA MET A 280 -2.97 -15.00 -7.47
C MET A 280 -3.49 -14.39 -8.78
N ILE A 281 -2.61 -13.80 -9.60
CA ILE A 281 -2.99 -13.18 -10.88
C ILE A 281 -2.95 -14.20 -12.03
N LYS A 282 -1.82 -14.91 -12.17
CA LYS A 282 -1.56 -15.78 -13.34
C LYS A 282 -1.93 -17.25 -13.12
N GLY A 283 -2.20 -17.63 -11.88
CA GLY A 283 -2.61 -18.98 -11.55
C GLY A 283 -4.04 -19.29 -11.99
N VAL A 284 -4.29 -20.54 -12.36
CA VAL A 284 -5.61 -21.07 -12.70
C VAL A 284 -6.17 -21.81 -11.49
N ARG A 285 -7.50 -21.84 -11.38
CA ARG A 285 -8.19 -22.58 -10.31
C ARG A 285 -8.62 -23.94 -10.79
#